data_134baf4a7f94c5b84f614c51f74cef42
#
_entry.id   134baf4a7f94c5b84f614c51f74cef42
#
_cell.length_a   1.000
_cell.length_b   1.000
_cell.length_c   1.000
_cell.angle_alpha   90.00
_cell.angle_beta   90.00
_cell.angle_gamma   90.00
#
_symmetry.space_group_name_H-M   'P 1'
#
loop_
_entity.id
_entity.type
_entity.pdbx_description
1 polymer ?
#
loop_
_entity_poly.entity_id
_entity_poly.type
_entity_poly.pdbx_seq_one_letter_code
_entity_poly.pdbx_strand_id
1 'polypeptide(L)'
;MAAAILCLTLFCSSELRCQARKSASSVEDSVFDGLVKPDEPGFAVLIRYGGRNAYQRTEGVRDLRSKAKIDAHTNFRIASFTKQFTAMAIMLLVHEGKLRYDETLTEIFPDFAAYGKTITVRNLLNHTSGLPDYEDLMDAAEKVKGPMWTPEHQIQDAEVLELLKKEKNGKFAPGTSWSYSNSGYVVLGLVVAKVSGKSYGEFLRERIFAPLKMNHTLAYQKGKNEVVDRAFGHSKENNDFKESDQSSTSATLGDGGIYSSLEDLAKWDDAFSNHTLLSEKEFQPALTPVRLNDGSETIWPTHPNDDNLHPGKRVSYGFGWFLDPYQGRRRMWHTGSTMGFRTVIERFTEGAGLTVIILSNRTDLEPEKLALKAASYYPPLK
;
A
#
# COMPACT_ATOMS: atom_id res chain seq x y z
N MET A 1 -42.22 68.40 -43.27
CA MET A 1 -41.18 67.52 -43.84
C MET A 1 -40.41 66.90 -42.72
N ALA A 2 -40.70 65.64 -42.40
CA ALA A 2 -40.00 64.90 -41.38
C ALA A 2 -39.60 63.51 -42.04
N ALA A 3 -38.31 63.28 -42.20
CA ALA A 3 -37.79 62.04 -42.75
C ALA A 3 -37.66 61.05 -41.64
N ALA A 4 -38.33 59.90 -41.79
CA ALA A 4 -38.16 58.73 -40.91
C ALA A 4 -36.97 57.90 -41.38
N ILE A 5 -35.97 57.72 -40.51
CA ILE A 5 -34.85 56.80 -40.72
C ILE A 5 -35.20 55.46 -40.10
N LEU A 6 -35.31 54.43 -40.95
CA LEU A 6 -35.58 53.03 -40.57
C LEU A 6 -34.24 52.35 -40.26
N CYS A 7 -33.98 52.07 -38.97
CA CYS A 7 -32.86 51.26 -38.54
C CYS A 7 -33.22 49.78 -38.60
N LEU A 8 -32.65 49.05 -39.56
CA LEU A 8 -32.65 47.59 -39.61
C LEU A 8 -31.57 47.05 -38.65
N THR A 9 -32.00 46.44 -37.57
CA THR A 9 -31.13 45.65 -36.69
C THR A 9 -31.02 44.22 -37.23
N LEU A 10 -29.88 43.87 -37.79
CA LEU A 10 -29.51 42.49 -38.09
C LEU A 10 -29.18 41.75 -36.79
N PHE A 11 -30.07 40.85 -36.41
CA PHE A 11 -29.76 39.83 -35.39
C PHE A 11 -28.83 38.76 -36.01
N CYS A 12 -27.54 38.86 -35.71
CA CYS A 12 -26.58 37.82 -36.03
C CYS A 12 -26.61 36.78 -34.90
N SER A 13 -27.39 35.75 -35.05
CA SER A 13 -27.38 34.57 -34.14
C SER A 13 -26.14 33.76 -34.35
N SER A 14 -25.11 34.06 -33.59
CA SER A 14 -23.90 33.20 -33.48
C SER A 14 -24.25 31.98 -32.62
N GLU A 15 -24.73 30.92 -33.24
CA GLU A 15 -24.65 29.57 -32.62
C GLU A 15 -23.18 29.20 -32.43
N LEU A 16 -22.66 29.46 -31.24
CA LEU A 16 -21.41 28.86 -30.77
C LEU A 16 -21.63 27.36 -30.63
N ARG A 17 -21.32 26.60 -31.71
CA ARG A 17 -21.10 25.16 -31.60
C ARG A 17 -19.92 24.96 -30.67
N CYS A 18 -20.20 24.59 -29.42
CA CYS A 18 -19.26 24.01 -28.50
C CYS A 18 -18.88 22.62 -29.07
N GLN A 19 -17.94 22.60 -30.03
CA GLN A 19 -17.27 21.35 -30.39
C GLN A 19 -16.40 21.01 -29.19
N ALA A 20 -16.80 19.97 -28.42
CA ALA A 20 -15.94 19.30 -27.48
C ALA A 20 -14.65 18.94 -28.25
N ARG A 21 -13.57 19.67 -28.01
CA ARG A 21 -12.24 19.27 -28.43
C ARG A 21 -12.00 17.91 -27.78
N LYS A 22 -11.96 16.82 -28.56
CA LYS A 22 -11.29 15.61 -28.12
C LYS A 22 -9.88 16.07 -27.74
N SER A 23 -9.56 16.06 -26.44
CA SER A 23 -8.19 16.27 -26.00
C SER A 23 -7.32 15.28 -26.77
N ALA A 24 -6.21 15.75 -27.30
CA ALA A 24 -5.22 14.83 -27.84
C ALA A 24 -4.90 13.81 -26.74
N SER A 25 -4.95 12.52 -27.07
CA SER A 25 -4.58 11.44 -26.15
C SER A 25 -3.17 11.72 -25.63
N SER A 26 -2.99 11.72 -24.33
CA SER A 26 -1.68 11.90 -23.73
C SER A 26 -0.82 10.65 -23.99
N VAL A 27 0.49 10.78 -23.91
CA VAL A 27 1.39 9.61 -24.09
C VAL A 27 1.12 8.54 -23.02
N GLU A 28 0.71 8.93 -21.83
CA GLU A 28 0.35 8.06 -20.73
C GLU A 28 -0.91 7.24 -21.04
N ASP A 29 -1.87 7.78 -21.78
CA ASP A 29 -3.05 7.05 -22.20
C ASP A 29 -2.70 5.75 -22.91
N SER A 30 -1.64 5.74 -23.72
CA SER A 30 -1.16 4.54 -24.41
C SER A 30 -0.75 3.38 -23.48
N VAL A 31 -0.48 3.66 -22.18
CA VAL A 31 -0.19 2.65 -21.18
C VAL A 31 -1.46 1.97 -20.70
N PHE A 32 -2.56 2.71 -20.61
CA PHE A 32 -3.79 2.31 -19.94
C PHE A 32 -4.95 2.02 -20.89
N ASP A 33 -4.85 2.44 -22.15
CA ASP A 33 -5.93 2.24 -23.15
C ASP A 33 -6.24 0.77 -23.38
N GLY A 34 -7.55 0.45 -23.31
CA GLY A 34 -8.07 -0.87 -23.61
C GLY A 34 -7.83 -1.93 -22.55
N LEU A 35 -7.29 -1.58 -21.38
CA LEU A 35 -7.09 -2.52 -20.28
C LEU A 35 -8.40 -2.94 -19.60
N VAL A 36 -9.40 -2.05 -19.60
CA VAL A 36 -10.64 -2.22 -18.85
C VAL A 36 -11.84 -1.83 -19.72
N LYS A 37 -12.89 -2.65 -19.72
CA LYS A 37 -14.17 -2.27 -20.29
C LYS A 37 -15.02 -1.47 -19.28
N PRO A 38 -15.96 -0.63 -19.75
CA PRO A 38 -16.68 0.31 -18.86
C PRO A 38 -17.39 -0.32 -17.66
N ASP A 39 -17.84 -1.57 -17.76
CA ASP A 39 -18.62 -2.25 -16.72
C ASP A 39 -17.88 -3.41 -16.04
N GLU A 40 -16.58 -3.52 -16.28
CA GLU A 40 -15.67 -4.43 -15.57
C GLU A 40 -15.05 -3.75 -14.34
N PRO A 41 -14.56 -4.52 -13.33
CA PRO A 41 -13.66 -3.99 -12.31
C PRO A 41 -12.45 -3.33 -12.97
N GLY A 42 -11.85 -2.34 -12.31
CA GLY A 42 -10.86 -1.55 -13.00
C GLY A 42 -9.73 -1.04 -12.12
N PHE A 43 -9.32 0.19 -12.39
CA PHE A 43 -8.20 0.81 -11.71
C PHE A 43 -8.36 2.33 -11.57
N ALA A 44 -7.55 2.87 -10.67
CA ALA A 44 -7.29 4.29 -10.54
C ALA A 44 -5.77 4.51 -10.59
N VAL A 45 -5.30 5.46 -11.40
CA VAL A 45 -3.88 5.82 -11.53
C VAL A 45 -3.67 7.30 -11.29
N LEU A 46 -2.59 7.63 -10.58
CA LEU A 46 -2.10 8.98 -10.37
C LEU A 46 -0.60 9.03 -10.66
N ILE A 47 -0.19 9.95 -11.52
CA ILE A 47 1.22 10.28 -11.73
C ILE A 47 1.46 11.70 -11.22
N ARG A 48 2.42 11.83 -10.32
CA ARG A 48 2.85 13.10 -9.74
C ARG A 48 4.28 13.39 -10.20
N TYR A 49 4.52 14.59 -10.68
CA TYR A 49 5.82 15.02 -11.15
C TYR A 49 6.10 16.44 -10.68
N GLY A 50 7.24 16.66 -10.04
CA GLY A 50 7.55 17.95 -9.45
C GLY A 50 6.56 18.40 -8.38
N GLY A 51 6.03 17.48 -7.59
CA GLY A 51 5.02 17.76 -6.54
C GLY A 51 3.63 18.09 -7.06
N ARG A 52 3.34 17.94 -8.36
CA ARG A 52 2.04 18.23 -8.97
C ARG A 52 1.44 16.99 -9.62
N ASN A 53 0.12 16.89 -9.64
CA ASN A 53 -0.56 15.86 -10.41
C ASN A 53 -0.36 16.13 -11.90
N ALA A 54 0.45 15.30 -12.57
CA ALA A 54 0.75 15.39 -14.00
C ALA A 54 -0.27 14.61 -14.83
N TYR A 55 -0.74 13.47 -14.30
CA TYR A 55 -1.73 12.63 -14.96
C TYR A 55 -2.60 11.92 -13.93
N GLN A 56 -3.89 11.80 -14.23
CA GLN A 56 -4.83 11.02 -13.43
C GLN A 56 -5.86 10.37 -14.34
N ARG A 57 -6.13 9.08 -14.11
CA ARG A 57 -7.17 8.34 -14.85
C ARG A 57 -7.84 7.32 -13.94
N THR A 58 -9.12 7.11 -14.15
CA THR A 58 -9.92 6.09 -13.47
C THR A 58 -10.76 5.37 -14.50
N GLU A 59 -10.80 4.04 -14.42
CA GLU A 59 -11.59 3.21 -15.34
C GLU A 59 -12.28 2.08 -14.60
N GLY A 60 -13.44 1.67 -15.14
CA GLY A 60 -14.23 0.55 -14.66
C GLY A 60 -15.14 0.89 -13.50
N VAL A 61 -15.56 -0.16 -12.78
CA VAL A 61 -16.51 -0.08 -11.67
C VAL A 61 -15.86 -0.53 -10.36
N ARG A 62 -16.19 0.15 -9.26
CA ARG A 62 -15.76 -0.23 -7.92
C ARG A 62 -16.58 -1.38 -7.33
N ASP A 63 -17.77 -1.60 -7.86
CA ASP A 63 -18.69 -2.67 -7.45
C ASP A 63 -19.47 -3.18 -8.67
N LEU A 64 -19.39 -4.46 -8.96
CA LEU A 64 -20.11 -5.10 -10.07
C LEU A 64 -21.61 -5.14 -9.87
N ARG A 65 -22.10 -5.11 -8.64
CA ARG A 65 -23.53 -5.20 -8.31
C ARG A 65 -24.24 -3.87 -8.58
N SER A 66 -23.68 -2.77 -8.11
CA SER A 66 -24.23 -1.43 -8.26
C SER A 66 -23.80 -0.71 -9.53
N LYS A 67 -22.76 -1.21 -10.21
CA LYS A 67 -22.08 -0.55 -11.34
C LYS A 67 -21.54 0.86 -11.01
N ALA A 68 -21.38 1.16 -9.74
CA ALA A 68 -20.76 2.42 -9.30
C ALA A 68 -19.35 2.53 -9.88
N LYS A 69 -19.05 3.67 -10.50
CA LYS A 69 -17.79 3.90 -11.19
C LYS A 69 -16.64 4.17 -10.21
N ILE A 70 -15.44 3.83 -10.64
CA ILE A 70 -14.22 4.22 -9.95
C ILE A 70 -13.95 5.71 -10.18
N ASP A 71 -13.57 6.43 -9.12
CA ASP A 71 -13.15 7.81 -9.14
C ASP A 71 -11.93 8.02 -8.22
N ALA A 72 -11.48 9.28 -8.05
CA ALA A 72 -10.30 9.61 -7.23
C ALA A 72 -10.53 9.40 -5.72
N HIS A 73 -11.78 9.32 -5.27
CA HIS A 73 -12.17 9.12 -3.88
C HIS A 73 -12.43 7.65 -3.56
N THR A 74 -12.52 6.80 -4.59
CA THR A 74 -12.77 5.36 -4.41
C THR A 74 -11.70 4.74 -3.53
N ASN A 75 -12.13 4.08 -2.46
CA ASN A 75 -11.26 3.42 -1.49
C ASN A 75 -10.99 1.97 -1.88
N PHE A 76 -9.73 1.68 -2.15
CA PHE A 76 -9.23 0.34 -2.44
C PHE A 76 -8.53 -0.24 -1.21
N ARG A 77 -8.62 -1.54 -1.01
CA ARG A 77 -7.72 -2.24 -0.10
C ARG A 77 -6.32 -2.20 -0.67
N ILE A 78 -5.39 -1.55 0.06
CA ILE A 78 -4.04 -1.33 -0.46
C ILE A 78 -3.07 -2.46 -0.11
N ALA A 79 -3.54 -3.49 0.60
CA ALA A 79 -2.75 -4.68 0.96
C ALA A 79 -1.38 -4.31 1.55
N SER A 80 -0.28 -4.95 1.13
CA SER A 80 1.06 -4.74 1.69
C SER A 80 1.62 -3.32 1.55
N PHE A 81 1.01 -2.46 0.73
CA PHE A 81 1.30 -1.02 0.77
C PHE A 81 1.04 -0.43 2.18
N THR A 82 0.14 -1.04 2.98
CA THR A 82 -0.11 -0.74 4.40
C THR A 82 1.16 -0.64 5.23
N LYS A 83 2.18 -1.43 4.91
CA LYS A 83 3.43 -1.52 5.68
C LYS A 83 4.14 -0.17 5.85
N GLN A 84 3.97 0.74 4.90
CA GLN A 84 4.50 2.10 5.00
C GLN A 84 3.89 2.87 6.18
N PHE A 85 2.58 2.73 6.38
CA PHE A 85 1.85 3.40 7.48
C PHE A 85 2.19 2.77 8.83
N THR A 86 2.32 1.44 8.87
CA THR A 86 2.75 0.72 10.08
C THR A 86 4.16 1.13 10.49
N ALA A 87 5.09 1.20 9.52
CA ALA A 87 6.46 1.65 9.76
C ALA A 87 6.49 3.11 10.23
N MET A 88 5.71 4.01 9.62
CA MET A 88 5.59 5.40 10.07
C MET A 88 5.05 5.49 11.49
N ALA A 89 4.06 4.68 11.86
CA ALA A 89 3.51 4.65 13.22
C ALA A 89 4.59 4.25 14.24
N ILE A 90 5.41 3.24 13.95
CA ILE A 90 6.56 2.85 14.79
C ILE A 90 7.57 3.99 14.88
N MET A 91 7.93 4.63 13.77
CA MET A 91 8.87 5.75 13.77
C MET A 91 8.36 6.94 14.58
N LEU A 92 7.06 7.23 14.55
CA LEU A 92 6.44 8.26 15.40
C LEU A 92 6.53 7.92 16.89
N LEU A 93 6.33 6.66 17.27
CA LEU A 93 6.53 6.23 18.67
C LEU A 93 7.98 6.33 19.11
N VAL A 94 8.94 6.08 18.22
CA VAL A 94 10.36 6.27 18.49
C VAL A 94 10.69 7.77 18.62
N HIS A 95 10.16 8.61 17.72
CA HIS A 95 10.27 10.07 17.82
C HIS A 95 9.77 10.61 19.17
N GLU A 96 8.68 10.05 19.69
CA GLU A 96 8.09 10.42 20.98
C GLU A 96 8.87 9.85 22.19
N GLY A 97 9.92 9.06 21.97
CA GLY A 97 10.68 8.40 23.03
C GLY A 97 9.91 7.29 23.76
N LYS A 98 8.81 6.82 23.18
CA LYS A 98 7.97 5.76 23.74
C LYS A 98 8.39 4.35 23.35
N LEU A 99 9.22 4.23 22.31
CA LEU A 99 9.72 2.97 21.78
C LEU A 99 11.16 3.16 21.29
N ARG A 100 11.95 2.09 21.30
CA ARG A 100 13.28 2.06 20.69
C ARG A 100 13.33 1.02 19.58
N TYR A 101 14.15 1.26 18.56
CA TYR A 101 14.36 0.28 17.48
C TYR A 101 15.03 -1.02 17.93
N ASP A 102 15.82 -0.97 19.01
CA ASP A 102 16.52 -2.11 19.61
C ASP A 102 15.72 -2.79 20.71
N GLU A 103 14.54 -2.30 21.03
CA GLU A 103 13.63 -2.94 21.98
C GLU A 103 13.15 -4.29 21.46
N THR A 104 13.20 -5.31 22.33
CA THR A 104 12.93 -6.69 21.92
C THR A 104 11.46 -7.07 22.10
N LEU A 105 11.03 -8.15 21.43
CA LEU A 105 9.66 -8.65 21.56
C LEU A 105 9.31 -9.03 23.00
N THR A 106 10.25 -9.58 23.79
CA THR A 106 9.97 -9.95 25.19
C THR A 106 9.98 -8.75 26.13
N GLU A 107 10.62 -7.63 25.77
CA GLU A 107 10.45 -6.37 26.54
C GLU A 107 9.05 -5.78 26.32
N ILE A 108 8.51 -5.87 25.11
CA ILE A 108 7.18 -5.34 24.77
C ILE A 108 6.07 -6.31 25.17
N PHE A 109 6.26 -7.60 24.91
CA PHE A 109 5.35 -8.69 25.25
C PHE A 109 6.06 -9.69 26.15
N PRO A 110 6.03 -9.51 27.49
CA PRO A 110 6.80 -10.33 28.44
C PRO A 110 6.45 -11.83 28.42
N ASP A 111 5.28 -12.17 27.91
CA ASP A 111 4.79 -13.54 27.72
C ASP A 111 5.12 -14.14 26.35
N PHE A 112 5.88 -13.41 25.51
CA PHE A 112 6.35 -13.95 24.24
C PHE A 112 7.39 -15.07 24.46
N ALA A 113 7.42 -16.05 23.55
CA ALA A 113 8.34 -17.18 23.64
C ALA A 113 9.83 -16.75 23.68
N ALA A 114 10.67 -17.61 24.24
CA ALA A 114 12.09 -17.29 24.51
C ALA A 114 12.89 -16.85 23.28
N TYR A 115 12.53 -17.30 22.07
CA TYR A 115 13.19 -16.86 20.83
C TYR A 115 12.95 -15.37 20.51
N GLY A 116 11.91 -14.75 21.07
CA GLY A 116 11.64 -13.34 20.94
C GLY A 116 12.62 -12.42 21.71
N LYS A 117 13.45 -12.97 22.60
CA LYS A 117 14.45 -12.19 23.39
C LYS A 117 15.48 -11.47 22.54
N THR A 118 15.71 -11.93 21.32
CA THR A 118 16.71 -11.36 20.41
C THR A 118 16.10 -10.70 19.19
N ILE A 119 14.77 -10.78 19.03
CA ILE A 119 14.06 -10.15 17.92
C ILE A 119 13.73 -8.71 18.31
N THR A 120 14.31 -7.75 17.62
CA THR A 120 14.09 -6.33 17.87
C THR A 120 12.99 -5.75 16.98
N VAL A 121 12.45 -4.59 17.34
CA VAL A 121 11.54 -3.79 16.50
C VAL A 121 12.16 -3.53 15.12
N ARG A 122 13.46 -3.24 15.06
CA ARG A 122 14.19 -3.06 13.80
C ARG A 122 14.16 -4.31 12.92
N ASN A 123 14.33 -5.50 13.51
CA ASN A 123 14.28 -6.75 12.77
C ASN A 123 12.89 -7.01 12.16
N LEU A 124 11.83 -6.59 12.84
CA LEU A 124 10.46 -6.68 12.30
C LEU A 124 10.27 -5.71 11.12
N LEU A 125 10.70 -4.45 11.27
CA LEU A 125 10.55 -3.41 10.26
C LEU A 125 11.25 -3.75 8.94
N ASN A 126 12.40 -4.41 9.00
CA ASN A 126 13.25 -4.65 7.83
C ASN A 126 13.29 -6.13 7.38
N HIS A 127 12.36 -6.96 7.90
CA HIS A 127 12.21 -8.38 7.52
C HIS A 127 13.42 -9.29 7.84
N THR A 128 14.15 -8.98 8.91
CA THR A 128 15.26 -9.82 9.38
C THR A 128 14.97 -10.50 10.73
N SER A 129 13.70 -10.58 11.13
CA SER A 129 13.30 -11.12 12.44
C SER A 129 13.39 -12.64 12.54
N GLY A 130 13.23 -13.34 11.43
CA GLY A 130 13.11 -14.80 11.42
C GLY A 130 11.80 -15.33 12.03
N LEU A 131 10.78 -14.47 12.22
CA LEU A 131 9.47 -14.95 12.66
C LEU A 131 8.91 -15.99 11.69
N PRO A 132 8.28 -17.07 12.19
CA PRO A 132 7.48 -17.95 11.36
C PRO A 132 6.40 -17.21 10.61
N ASP A 133 6.02 -17.71 9.44
CA ASP A 133 4.87 -17.15 8.71
C ASP A 133 3.57 -17.57 9.42
N TYR A 134 2.69 -16.62 9.67
CA TYR A 134 1.45 -16.93 10.39
C TYR A 134 0.46 -17.73 9.52
N GLU A 135 0.51 -17.60 8.20
CA GLU A 135 -0.32 -18.40 7.31
C GLU A 135 0.11 -19.87 7.33
N ASP A 136 1.43 -20.16 7.34
CA ASP A 136 1.95 -21.51 7.57
C ASP A 136 1.50 -22.08 8.93
N LEU A 137 1.47 -21.24 9.97
CA LEU A 137 1.00 -21.65 11.30
C LEU A 137 -0.51 -21.90 11.36
N MET A 138 -1.30 -21.13 10.61
CA MET A 138 -2.73 -21.37 10.42
C MET A 138 -2.94 -22.74 9.77
N ASP A 139 -2.29 -23.00 8.64
CA ASP A 139 -2.39 -24.26 7.92
C ASP A 139 -1.99 -25.45 8.79
N ALA A 140 -0.92 -25.31 9.59
CA ALA A 140 -0.50 -26.34 10.53
C ALA A 140 -1.54 -26.60 11.61
N ALA A 141 -2.16 -25.55 12.14
CA ALA A 141 -3.22 -25.67 13.16
C ALA A 141 -4.47 -26.32 12.59
N GLU A 142 -4.87 -25.96 11.36
CA GLU A 142 -6.06 -26.52 10.70
C GLU A 142 -5.88 -27.98 10.28
N LYS A 143 -4.67 -28.42 9.95
CA LYS A 143 -4.37 -29.85 9.71
C LYS A 143 -4.63 -30.72 10.94
N VAL A 144 -4.50 -30.15 12.14
CA VAL A 144 -4.72 -30.88 13.41
C VAL A 144 -6.16 -30.76 13.90
N LYS A 145 -6.77 -29.57 13.78
CA LYS A 145 -8.06 -29.25 14.43
C LYS A 145 -9.24 -29.18 13.44
N GLY A 146 -8.98 -29.25 12.13
CA GLY A 146 -9.94 -28.95 11.07
C GLY A 146 -10.01 -27.45 10.78
N PRO A 147 -10.79 -27.05 9.74
CA PRO A 147 -10.92 -25.65 9.33
C PRO A 147 -11.38 -24.74 10.47
N MET A 148 -10.65 -23.67 10.72
CA MET A 148 -10.91 -22.72 11.79
C MET A 148 -11.18 -21.32 11.28
N TRP A 149 -10.50 -20.92 10.19
CA TRP A 149 -10.59 -19.58 9.66
C TRP A 149 -11.17 -19.59 8.23
N THR A 150 -12.14 -18.72 8.02
CA THR A 150 -12.87 -18.54 6.75
C THR A 150 -13.01 -17.06 6.45
N PRO A 151 -13.51 -16.64 5.28
CA PRO A 151 -13.84 -15.23 5.01
C PRO A 151 -14.85 -14.64 6.00
N GLU A 152 -15.70 -15.47 6.65
CA GLU A 152 -16.67 -15.06 7.67
C GLU A 152 -16.03 -15.00 9.05
N HIS A 153 -15.10 -15.89 9.35
CA HIS A 153 -14.39 -16.01 10.62
C HIS A 153 -12.88 -15.83 10.39
N GLN A 154 -12.47 -14.57 10.24
CA GLN A 154 -11.10 -14.20 9.88
C GLN A 154 -10.19 -14.18 11.11
N ILE A 155 -8.93 -14.62 10.95
CA ILE A 155 -7.92 -14.53 12.01
C ILE A 155 -7.68 -13.06 12.38
N GLN A 156 -7.57 -12.79 13.67
CA GLN A 156 -7.30 -11.46 14.22
C GLN A 156 -5.81 -11.32 14.59
N ASP A 157 -5.28 -10.11 14.65
CA ASP A 157 -3.89 -9.83 15.03
C ASP A 157 -3.48 -10.52 16.35
N ALA A 158 -4.38 -10.52 17.34
CA ALA A 158 -4.12 -11.17 18.62
C ALA A 158 -3.97 -12.70 18.50
N GLU A 159 -4.73 -13.33 17.61
CA GLU A 159 -4.62 -14.77 17.35
C GLU A 159 -3.31 -15.09 16.64
N VAL A 160 -2.87 -14.24 15.71
CA VAL A 160 -1.55 -14.35 15.07
C VAL A 160 -0.44 -14.31 16.12
N LEU A 161 -0.51 -13.36 17.08
CA LEU A 161 0.46 -13.28 18.16
C LEU A 161 0.46 -14.56 19.02
N GLU A 162 -0.71 -15.12 19.33
CA GLU A 162 -0.83 -16.36 20.08
C GLU A 162 -0.31 -17.59 19.31
N LEU A 163 -0.42 -17.64 17.98
CA LEU A 163 0.23 -18.67 17.18
C LEU A 163 1.77 -18.55 17.28
N LEU A 164 2.30 -17.35 17.10
CA LEU A 164 3.74 -17.09 17.20
C LEU A 164 4.32 -17.41 18.58
N LYS A 165 3.60 -17.11 19.66
CA LYS A 165 4.02 -17.42 21.04
C LYS A 165 4.15 -18.93 21.32
N LYS A 166 3.46 -19.78 20.58
CA LYS A 166 3.52 -21.25 20.73
C LYS A 166 4.75 -21.86 20.09
N GLU A 167 5.40 -21.14 19.18
CA GLU A 167 6.60 -21.60 18.51
C GLU A 167 7.81 -21.59 19.46
N LYS A 168 8.68 -22.57 19.29
CA LYS A 168 9.90 -22.69 20.11
C LYS A 168 11.06 -21.91 19.51
N ASN A 169 11.09 -21.79 18.20
CA ASN A 169 12.19 -21.19 17.43
C ASN A 169 11.66 -20.35 16.26
N GLY A 170 12.43 -19.36 15.85
CA GLY A 170 12.23 -18.70 14.57
C GLY A 170 12.75 -19.52 13.38
N LYS A 171 12.48 -19.06 12.17
CA LYS A 171 12.99 -19.65 10.89
C LYS A 171 14.52 -19.54 10.79
N PHE A 172 15.09 -18.46 11.35
CA PHE A 172 16.53 -18.17 11.43
C PHE A 172 16.79 -17.21 12.59
N ALA A 173 18.05 -17.08 12.98
CA ALA A 173 18.45 -16.13 14.04
C ALA A 173 18.28 -14.67 13.53
N PRO A 174 17.77 -13.74 14.35
CA PRO A 174 17.52 -12.36 13.94
C PRO A 174 18.78 -11.69 13.36
N GLY A 175 18.62 -11.05 12.20
CA GLY A 175 19.70 -10.38 11.49
C GLY A 175 20.66 -11.28 10.70
N THR A 176 20.45 -12.60 10.67
CA THR A 176 21.32 -13.53 9.91
C THR A 176 20.80 -13.85 8.51
N SER A 177 19.55 -13.53 8.23
CA SER A 177 18.93 -13.71 6.92
C SER A 177 17.83 -12.66 6.73
N TRP A 178 17.34 -12.56 5.50
CA TRP A 178 16.21 -11.74 5.12
C TRP A 178 15.09 -12.62 4.57
N SER A 179 13.87 -12.40 5.06
CA SER A 179 12.67 -13.06 4.52
C SER A 179 11.49 -12.14 4.74
N TYR A 180 10.80 -11.76 3.67
CA TYR A 180 9.59 -10.95 3.76
C TYR A 180 8.61 -11.58 4.76
N SER A 181 8.05 -10.79 5.66
CA SER A 181 7.27 -11.32 6.78
C SER A 181 6.01 -10.49 7.03
N ASN A 182 4.84 -11.04 6.72
CA ASN A 182 3.57 -10.48 7.14
C ASN A 182 3.42 -10.57 8.67
N SER A 183 3.82 -11.69 9.29
CA SER A 183 3.85 -11.86 10.75
C SER A 183 4.54 -10.70 11.46
N GLY A 184 5.70 -10.26 10.93
CA GLY A 184 6.44 -9.13 11.49
C GLY A 184 5.61 -7.84 11.53
N TYR A 185 4.87 -7.55 10.48
CA TYR A 185 4.07 -6.34 10.38
C TYR A 185 2.73 -6.43 11.13
N VAL A 186 2.12 -7.60 11.25
CA VAL A 186 1.01 -7.84 12.19
C VAL A 186 1.46 -7.54 13.62
N VAL A 187 2.62 -8.08 14.04
CA VAL A 187 3.20 -7.82 15.36
C VAL A 187 3.53 -6.33 15.55
N LEU A 188 4.07 -5.63 14.53
CA LEU A 188 4.29 -4.18 14.60
C LEU A 188 2.98 -3.40 14.82
N GLY A 189 1.88 -3.82 14.19
CA GLY A 189 0.55 -3.24 14.47
C GLY A 189 0.13 -3.40 15.94
N LEU A 190 0.41 -4.56 16.53
CA LEU A 190 0.17 -4.82 17.95
C LEU A 190 1.14 -4.04 18.87
N VAL A 191 2.41 -3.85 18.45
CA VAL A 191 3.36 -2.96 19.15
C VAL A 191 2.82 -1.54 19.19
N VAL A 192 2.32 -1.02 18.07
CA VAL A 192 1.68 0.31 18.04
C VAL A 192 0.54 0.39 19.06
N ALA A 193 -0.34 -0.61 19.09
CA ALA A 193 -1.46 -0.62 20.04
C ALA A 193 -0.99 -0.71 21.51
N LYS A 194 -0.04 -1.60 21.79
CA LYS A 194 0.50 -1.82 23.14
C LYS A 194 1.20 -0.59 23.70
N VAL A 195 2.06 0.03 22.92
CA VAL A 195 2.90 1.16 23.36
C VAL A 195 2.10 2.47 23.42
N SER A 196 1.17 2.68 22.49
CA SER A 196 0.35 3.91 22.47
C SER A 196 -0.84 3.87 23.43
N GLY A 197 -1.30 2.70 23.83
CA GLY A 197 -2.55 2.50 24.59
C GLY A 197 -3.82 2.75 23.75
N LYS A 198 -3.70 2.84 22.42
CA LYS A 198 -4.81 3.03 21.47
C LYS A 198 -4.90 1.85 20.52
N SER A 199 -6.06 1.59 19.94
CA SER A 199 -6.12 0.63 18.84
C SER A 199 -5.23 1.10 17.67
N TYR A 200 -4.74 0.16 16.87
CA TYR A 200 -3.92 0.46 15.70
C TYR A 200 -4.60 1.49 14.76
N GLY A 201 -5.87 1.27 14.45
CA GLY A 201 -6.62 2.18 13.58
C GLY A 201 -6.81 3.58 14.16
N GLU A 202 -7.06 3.70 15.48
CA GLU A 202 -7.16 5.00 16.17
C GLU A 202 -5.83 5.74 16.15
N PHE A 203 -4.72 5.04 16.42
CA PHE A 203 -3.39 5.65 16.38
C PHE A 203 -3.09 6.19 14.97
N LEU A 204 -3.30 5.38 13.92
CA LEU A 204 -3.08 5.84 12.54
C LEU A 204 -3.95 7.05 12.20
N ARG A 205 -5.24 6.99 12.55
CA ARG A 205 -6.17 8.09 12.29
C ARG A 205 -5.69 9.40 12.95
N GLU A 206 -5.31 9.34 14.22
CA GLU A 206 -4.94 10.55 14.97
C GLU A 206 -3.55 11.09 14.64
N ARG A 207 -2.60 10.19 14.32
CA ARG A 207 -1.19 10.57 14.21
C ARG A 207 -0.70 10.68 12.77
N ILE A 208 -1.43 10.08 11.81
CA ILE A 208 -1.06 10.09 10.40
C ILE A 208 -2.19 10.66 9.55
N PHE A 209 -3.36 10.02 9.55
CA PHE A 209 -4.38 10.36 8.57
C PHE A 209 -4.99 11.75 8.80
N ALA A 210 -5.39 12.09 10.02
CA ALA A 210 -5.98 13.40 10.32
C ALA A 210 -4.98 14.56 10.13
N PRO A 211 -3.72 14.50 10.60
CA PRO A 211 -2.73 15.53 10.31
C PRO A 211 -2.48 15.77 8.82
N LEU A 212 -2.53 14.70 8.02
CA LEU A 212 -2.37 14.76 6.56
C LEU A 212 -3.68 15.03 5.81
N LYS A 213 -4.82 15.13 6.51
CA LYS A 213 -6.16 15.29 5.93
C LYS A 213 -6.55 14.14 4.98
N MET A 214 -6.08 12.94 5.28
CA MET A 214 -6.42 11.70 4.58
C MET A 214 -7.76 11.16 5.11
N ASN A 215 -8.85 11.85 4.75
CA ASN A 215 -10.16 11.68 5.38
C ASN A 215 -10.89 10.40 4.96
N HIS A 216 -10.46 9.76 3.88
CA HIS A 216 -11.02 8.53 3.34
C HIS A 216 -10.20 7.28 3.71
N THR A 217 -9.02 7.47 4.30
CA THR A 217 -8.10 6.38 4.65
C THR A 217 -8.38 5.84 6.04
N LEU A 218 -8.46 4.51 6.17
CA LEU A 218 -8.68 3.85 7.45
C LEU A 218 -8.12 2.43 7.49
N ALA A 219 -7.83 1.93 8.71
CA ALA A 219 -7.64 0.51 8.97
C ALA A 219 -9.02 -0.15 9.11
N TYR A 220 -9.35 -1.05 8.18
CA TYR A 220 -10.68 -1.66 8.13
C TYR A 220 -10.81 -2.83 9.09
N GLN A 221 -11.86 -2.80 9.89
CA GLN A 221 -12.26 -3.89 10.78
C GLN A 221 -13.72 -4.24 10.54
N LYS A 222 -13.97 -5.41 9.96
CA LYS A 222 -15.32 -5.93 9.67
C LYS A 222 -16.21 -5.85 10.92
N GLY A 223 -17.36 -5.21 10.78
CA GLY A 223 -18.33 -5.05 11.88
C GLY A 223 -18.01 -3.95 12.90
N LYS A 224 -16.89 -3.23 12.75
CA LYS A 224 -16.54 -2.09 13.64
C LYS A 224 -16.55 -0.75 12.93
N ASN A 225 -16.13 -0.72 11.66
CA ASN A 225 -16.14 0.49 10.84
C ASN A 225 -16.53 0.16 9.41
N GLU A 226 -16.83 1.19 8.63
CA GLU A 226 -17.19 1.06 7.23
C GLU A 226 -16.24 1.85 6.34
N VAL A 227 -16.03 1.36 5.12
CA VAL A 227 -15.24 2.01 4.08
C VAL A 227 -16.21 2.77 3.18
N VAL A 228 -16.14 4.09 3.22
CA VAL A 228 -16.94 4.95 2.31
C VAL A 228 -16.37 4.81 0.89
N ASP A 229 -17.21 4.84 -0.14
CA ASP A 229 -16.83 4.69 -1.55
C ASP A 229 -15.95 3.47 -1.83
N ARG A 230 -16.25 2.37 -1.14
CA ARG A 230 -15.47 1.13 -1.18
C ARG A 230 -15.45 0.50 -2.57
N ALA A 231 -14.26 0.13 -3.02
CA ALA A 231 -14.07 -0.84 -4.07
C ALA A 231 -14.17 -2.26 -3.49
N PHE A 232 -14.86 -3.16 -4.18
CA PHE A 232 -14.88 -4.58 -3.90
C PHE A 232 -13.88 -5.28 -4.81
N GLY A 233 -13.14 -6.24 -4.25
CA GLY A 233 -12.10 -6.96 -4.96
C GLY A 233 -12.69 -8.05 -5.90
N HIS A 234 -12.03 -8.30 -7.02
CA HIS A 234 -12.47 -9.27 -8.01
C HIS A 234 -11.32 -10.12 -8.55
N SER A 235 -11.59 -11.40 -8.76
CA SER A 235 -10.73 -12.29 -9.53
C SER A 235 -11.34 -12.56 -10.91
N LYS A 236 -10.47 -12.77 -11.91
CA LYS A 236 -10.90 -13.15 -13.26
C LYS A 236 -10.87 -14.67 -13.40
N GLU A 237 -12.00 -15.25 -13.73
CA GLU A 237 -12.16 -16.68 -13.97
C GLU A 237 -12.83 -16.88 -15.35
N ASN A 238 -12.18 -17.60 -16.27
CA ASN A 238 -12.72 -17.93 -17.59
C ASN A 238 -13.30 -16.73 -18.37
N ASN A 239 -12.64 -15.57 -18.35
CA ASN A 239 -13.05 -14.28 -18.93
C ASN A 239 -14.15 -13.51 -18.18
N ASP A 240 -14.72 -14.04 -17.12
CA ASP A 240 -15.68 -13.34 -16.25
C ASP A 240 -15.01 -12.89 -14.94
N PHE A 241 -15.57 -11.85 -14.32
CA PHE A 241 -15.14 -11.39 -13.02
C PHE A 241 -16.08 -11.88 -11.94
N LYS A 242 -15.51 -12.44 -10.87
CA LYS A 242 -16.21 -12.79 -9.64
C LYS A 242 -15.70 -11.95 -8.48
N GLU A 243 -16.60 -11.54 -7.59
CA GLU A 243 -16.22 -10.91 -6.34
C GLU A 243 -15.33 -11.86 -5.54
N SER A 244 -14.15 -11.36 -5.15
CA SER A 244 -13.12 -12.05 -4.39
C SER A 244 -12.50 -11.01 -3.47
N ASP A 245 -13.22 -10.62 -2.39
CA ASP A 245 -12.94 -9.40 -1.63
C ASP A 245 -12.31 -9.67 -0.27
N GLN A 246 -12.63 -10.80 0.36
CA GLN A 246 -12.18 -11.16 1.70
C GLN A 246 -11.68 -12.61 1.74
N SER A 247 -10.66 -12.85 2.56
CA SER A 247 -10.10 -14.18 2.86
C SER A 247 -10.09 -14.43 4.37
N SER A 248 -9.64 -15.60 4.79
CA SER A 248 -9.41 -15.95 6.19
C SER A 248 -8.42 -15.03 6.92
N THR A 249 -7.53 -14.34 6.18
CA THR A 249 -6.50 -13.44 6.72
C THR A 249 -6.85 -11.96 6.59
N SER A 250 -8.05 -11.62 6.12
CA SER A 250 -8.41 -10.23 5.80
C SER A 250 -8.60 -9.31 7.02
N ALA A 251 -8.64 -9.84 8.24
CA ALA A 251 -8.76 -9.04 9.47
C ALA A 251 -7.42 -8.68 10.12
N THR A 252 -6.29 -9.14 9.56
CA THR A 252 -4.98 -8.63 9.99
C THR A 252 -4.78 -7.19 9.52
N LEU A 253 -4.23 -6.35 10.39
CA LEU A 253 -4.22 -4.90 10.19
C LEU A 253 -2.87 -4.34 9.77
N GLY A 254 -1.81 -4.65 10.54
CA GLY A 254 -0.51 -4.01 10.39
C GLY A 254 0.22 -4.37 9.10
N ASP A 255 -0.07 -5.49 8.50
CA ASP A 255 0.54 -6.00 7.26
C ASP A 255 -0.22 -5.62 5.98
N GLY A 256 -1.59 -5.44 6.07
CA GLY A 256 -2.41 -5.30 4.87
C GLY A 256 -3.83 -4.74 5.05
N GLY A 257 -4.20 -4.22 6.24
CA GLY A 257 -5.59 -3.91 6.58
C GLY A 257 -6.09 -2.50 6.22
N ILE A 258 -5.31 -1.68 5.50
CA ILE A 258 -5.70 -0.31 5.17
C ILE A 258 -6.47 -0.24 3.84
N TYR A 259 -7.50 0.60 3.83
CA TYR A 259 -8.17 1.10 2.63
C TYR A 259 -7.79 2.57 2.42
N SER A 260 -7.53 2.96 1.18
CA SER A 260 -7.19 4.34 0.81
C SER A 260 -7.59 4.66 -0.62
N SER A 261 -7.56 5.95 -0.96
CA SER A 261 -7.91 6.50 -2.27
C SER A 261 -6.72 7.22 -2.92
N LEU A 262 -6.81 7.49 -4.24
CA LEU A 262 -5.78 8.27 -4.93
C LEU A 262 -5.58 9.65 -4.30
N GLU A 263 -6.67 10.33 -3.94
CA GLU A 263 -6.60 11.66 -3.33
C GLU A 263 -5.82 11.65 -2.02
N ASP A 264 -6.11 10.67 -1.15
CA ASP A 264 -5.41 10.56 0.13
C ASP A 264 -3.96 10.12 -0.03
N LEU A 265 -3.68 9.21 -0.97
CA LEU A 265 -2.31 8.79 -1.26
C LEU A 265 -1.47 9.91 -1.92
N ALA A 266 -2.08 10.88 -2.61
CA ALA A 266 -1.39 12.10 -3.03
C ALA A 266 -0.90 12.91 -1.83
N LYS A 267 -1.72 13.04 -0.77
CA LYS A 267 -1.35 13.70 0.49
C LYS A 267 -0.27 12.93 1.24
N TRP A 268 -0.32 11.60 1.16
CA TRP A 268 0.75 10.73 1.69
C TRP A 268 2.09 10.97 0.98
N ASP A 269 2.10 11.07 -0.34
CA ASP A 269 3.30 11.41 -1.13
C ASP A 269 3.83 12.81 -0.78
N ASP A 270 2.96 13.81 -0.61
CA ASP A 270 3.34 15.15 -0.18
C ASP A 270 4.00 15.17 1.20
N ALA A 271 3.56 14.29 2.11
CA ALA A 271 4.10 14.22 3.47
C ALA A 271 5.59 13.87 3.50
N PHE A 272 6.08 13.06 2.57
CA PHE A 272 7.51 12.75 2.44
C PHE A 272 8.30 13.94 1.90
N SER A 273 7.77 14.62 0.88
CA SER A 273 8.44 15.76 0.26
C SER A 273 8.51 16.97 1.21
N ASN A 274 7.51 17.12 2.07
CA ASN A 274 7.39 18.24 3.00
C ASN A 274 7.86 17.92 4.42
N HIS A 275 8.33 16.68 4.67
CA HIS A 275 8.72 16.22 6.01
C HIS A 275 7.67 16.51 7.10
N THR A 276 6.37 16.32 6.76
CA THR A 276 5.25 16.77 7.59
C THR A 276 5.13 16.01 8.92
N LEU A 277 5.46 14.71 8.93
CA LEU A 277 5.30 13.86 10.11
C LEU A 277 6.61 13.66 10.87
N LEU A 278 7.72 13.55 10.16
CA LEU A 278 9.07 13.35 10.69
C LEU A 278 10.06 14.17 9.87
N SER A 279 11.08 14.70 10.50
CA SER A 279 12.19 15.35 9.80
C SER A 279 12.93 14.36 8.89
N GLU A 280 13.67 14.86 7.91
CA GLU A 280 14.50 14.04 7.01
C GLU A 280 15.43 13.10 7.80
N LYS A 281 16.08 13.61 8.86
CA LYS A 281 16.97 12.83 9.71
C LYS A 281 16.24 11.67 10.42
N GLU A 282 15.03 11.89 10.90
CA GLU A 282 14.25 10.88 11.60
C GLU A 282 13.67 9.84 10.62
N PHE A 283 13.42 10.24 9.37
CA PHE A 283 12.97 9.32 8.32
C PHE A 283 14.13 8.53 7.69
N GLN A 284 15.38 8.96 7.84
CA GLN A 284 16.55 8.30 7.25
C GLN A 284 16.66 6.80 7.51
N PRO A 285 16.30 6.25 8.71
CA PRO A 285 16.32 4.80 8.93
C PRO A 285 15.43 4.02 7.95
N ALA A 286 14.29 4.59 7.51
CA ALA A 286 13.40 3.97 6.53
C ALA A 286 13.99 3.94 5.12
N LEU A 287 14.93 4.84 4.82
CA LEU A 287 15.62 4.95 3.53
C LEU A 287 16.99 4.27 3.53
N THR A 288 17.37 3.61 4.63
CA THR A 288 18.65 2.91 4.75
C THR A 288 18.45 1.43 4.43
N PRO A 289 19.03 0.91 3.34
CA PRO A 289 18.97 -0.51 3.03
C PRO A 289 19.48 -1.37 4.17
N VAL A 290 18.71 -2.37 4.54
CA VAL A 290 19.10 -3.31 5.60
C VAL A 290 20.36 -4.08 5.20
N ARG A 291 21.22 -4.34 6.20
CA ARG A 291 22.35 -5.26 6.12
C ARG A 291 22.21 -6.32 7.20
N LEU A 292 22.74 -7.51 6.92
CA LEU A 292 22.82 -8.59 7.91
C LEU A 292 23.87 -8.28 8.99
N ASN A 293 23.87 -9.03 10.08
CA ASN A 293 24.76 -8.81 11.22
C ASN A 293 26.26 -8.90 10.86
N ASP A 294 26.60 -9.64 9.82
CA ASP A 294 27.95 -9.76 9.27
C ASP A 294 28.34 -8.65 8.27
N GLY A 295 27.41 -7.69 8.05
CA GLY A 295 27.56 -6.59 7.10
C GLY A 295 27.20 -6.94 5.66
N SER A 296 26.84 -8.19 5.36
CA SER A 296 26.46 -8.61 4.01
C SER A 296 25.13 -7.99 3.56
N GLU A 297 24.93 -7.97 2.26
CA GLU A 297 23.68 -7.55 1.64
C GLU A 297 22.63 -8.64 1.76
N THR A 298 21.37 -8.22 1.74
CA THR A 298 20.23 -9.13 1.81
C THR A 298 19.88 -9.70 0.44
N ILE A 299 19.43 -10.95 0.42
CA ILE A 299 19.08 -11.70 -0.79
C ILE A 299 17.67 -12.30 -0.58
N TRP A 300 16.86 -12.29 -1.62
CA TRP A 300 15.58 -12.99 -1.64
C TRP A 300 15.80 -14.49 -1.38
N PRO A 301 15.00 -15.12 -0.51
CA PRO A 301 15.09 -16.57 -0.30
C PRO A 301 14.96 -17.35 -1.62
N THR A 302 15.65 -18.49 -1.69
CA THR A 302 15.67 -19.36 -2.88
C THR A 302 14.78 -20.59 -2.76
N HIS A 303 13.92 -20.64 -1.72
CA HIS A 303 13.06 -21.80 -1.47
C HIS A 303 12.00 -21.98 -2.57
N PRO A 304 11.77 -23.24 -3.03
CA PRO A 304 10.83 -23.50 -4.13
C PRO A 304 9.35 -23.13 -3.83
N ASN A 305 9.00 -22.95 -2.56
CA ASN A 305 7.65 -22.59 -2.10
C ASN A 305 7.52 -21.12 -1.74
N ASP A 306 8.52 -20.30 -2.08
CA ASP A 306 8.50 -18.88 -1.79
C ASP A 306 7.93 -18.14 -3.00
N ASP A 307 6.78 -17.47 -2.83
CA ASP A 307 6.13 -16.62 -3.85
C ASP A 307 6.98 -15.38 -4.23
N ASN A 308 8.26 -15.38 -3.86
CA ASN A 308 9.18 -14.30 -4.14
C ASN A 308 9.40 -14.14 -5.64
N LEU A 309 9.09 -12.99 -6.14
CA LEU A 309 9.25 -12.60 -7.54
C LEU A 309 10.72 -12.64 -8.02
N HIS A 310 11.69 -12.71 -7.10
CA HIS A 310 13.12 -12.57 -7.39
C HIS A 310 14.01 -13.52 -6.58
N PRO A 311 13.75 -14.86 -6.56
CA PRO A 311 14.52 -15.78 -5.74
C PRO A 311 16.03 -15.70 -6.03
N GLY A 312 16.85 -15.63 -4.96
CA GLY A 312 18.31 -15.55 -5.06
C GLY A 312 18.88 -14.22 -5.56
N LYS A 313 18.03 -13.24 -5.87
CA LYS A 313 18.48 -11.90 -6.23
C LYS A 313 18.65 -11.00 -5.01
N ARG A 314 19.51 -10.00 -5.14
CA ARG A 314 19.66 -8.96 -4.11
C ARG A 314 18.32 -8.29 -3.85
N VAL A 315 18.00 -8.05 -2.59
CA VAL A 315 16.87 -7.24 -2.14
C VAL A 315 17.40 -6.07 -1.32
N SER A 316 16.82 -4.90 -1.52
CA SER A 316 17.15 -3.69 -0.76
C SER A 316 15.86 -3.24 -0.09
N TYR A 317 15.78 -3.33 1.24
CA TYR A 317 14.58 -2.97 2.00
C TYR A 317 14.92 -2.05 3.17
N GLY A 318 14.08 -1.06 3.39
CA GLY A 318 14.13 -0.19 4.55
C GLY A 318 12.99 -0.49 5.52
N PHE A 319 12.26 0.52 5.96
CA PHE A 319 11.07 0.36 6.81
C PHE A 319 9.81 0.61 5.98
N GLY A 320 9.17 -0.47 5.52
CA GLY A 320 7.97 -0.42 4.68
C GLY A 320 8.22 -0.05 3.21
N TRP A 321 9.48 -0.05 2.76
CA TRP A 321 9.87 0.31 1.40
C TRP A 321 10.95 -0.61 0.83
N PHE A 322 10.76 -1.06 -0.40
CA PHE A 322 11.86 -1.52 -1.25
C PHE A 322 12.64 -0.31 -1.76
N LEU A 323 13.97 -0.44 -1.85
CA LEU A 323 14.89 0.67 -2.11
C LEU A 323 15.83 0.41 -3.31
N ASP A 324 15.56 -0.61 -4.11
CA ASP A 324 16.39 -0.96 -5.25
C ASP A 324 16.22 0.07 -6.38
N PRO A 325 17.30 0.45 -7.06
CA PRO A 325 17.23 1.39 -8.17
C PRO A 325 16.58 0.75 -9.41
N TYR A 326 15.90 1.57 -10.20
CA TYR A 326 15.36 1.15 -11.50
C TYR A 326 15.98 2.00 -12.62
N GLN A 327 16.61 1.36 -13.60
CA GLN A 327 17.30 2.03 -14.72
C GLN A 327 18.26 3.15 -14.28
N GLY A 328 19.01 2.90 -13.19
CA GLY A 328 19.96 3.86 -12.64
C GLY A 328 19.33 4.98 -11.79
N ARG A 329 18.01 5.05 -11.66
CA ARG A 329 17.28 6.03 -10.85
C ARG A 329 17.03 5.48 -9.45
N ARG A 330 17.31 6.23 -8.39
CA ARG A 330 16.96 5.85 -7.03
C ARG A 330 15.44 5.80 -6.88
N ARG A 331 14.98 4.68 -6.33
CA ARG A 331 13.56 4.36 -6.20
C ARG A 331 13.25 3.89 -4.78
N MET A 332 12.11 4.28 -4.27
CA MET A 332 11.45 3.66 -3.13
C MET A 332 10.04 3.22 -3.58
N TRP A 333 9.70 1.96 -3.31
CA TRP A 333 8.46 1.41 -3.84
C TRP A 333 7.88 0.33 -2.93
N HIS A 334 6.62 0.04 -3.11
CA HIS A 334 5.98 -1.15 -2.56
C HIS A 334 4.77 -1.54 -3.40
N THR A 335 4.56 -2.84 -3.58
CA THR A 335 3.32 -3.38 -4.13
C THR A 335 2.37 -3.79 -3.03
N GLY A 336 1.10 -3.95 -3.39
CA GLY A 336 0.10 -4.59 -2.56
C GLY A 336 -0.66 -5.65 -3.35
N SER A 337 -0.68 -6.88 -2.84
CA SER A 337 -1.39 -8.00 -3.43
C SER A 337 -2.21 -8.71 -2.36
N THR A 338 -3.49 -8.86 -2.60
CA THR A 338 -4.42 -9.63 -1.75
C THR A 338 -5.62 -10.08 -2.59
N MET A 339 -6.58 -10.76 -1.96
CA MET A 339 -7.83 -11.15 -2.62
C MET A 339 -8.43 -9.97 -3.37
N GLY A 340 -8.59 -10.12 -4.68
CA GLY A 340 -9.25 -9.17 -5.55
C GLY A 340 -8.55 -7.83 -5.79
N PHE A 341 -7.38 -7.56 -5.19
CA PHE A 341 -6.70 -6.26 -5.30
C PHE A 341 -5.24 -6.39 -5.69
N ARG A 342 -4.79 -5.45 -6.53
CA ARG A 342 -3.37 -5.24 -6.89
C ARG A 342 -3.08 -3.74 -6.85
N THR A 343 -2.07 -3.34 -6.11
CA THR A 343 -1.71 -1.93 -5.92
C THR A 343 -0.21 -1.73 -6.02
N VAL A 344 0.22 -0.52 -6.33
CA VAL A 344 1.63 -0.13 -6.33
C VAL A 344 1.79 1.36 -6.04
N ILE A 345 2.89 1.69 -5.39
CA ILE A 345 3.49 3.02 -5.38
C ILE A 345 4.94 2.91 -5.83
N GLU A 346 5.30 3.69 -6.83
CA GLU A 346 6.66 3.87 -7.34
C GLU A 346 7.06 5.32 -7.12
N ARG A 347 8.11 5.53 -6.34
CA ARG A 347 8.57 6.88 -5.98
C ARG A 347 10.04 7.04 -6.35
N PHE A 348 10.31 7.81 -7.39
CA PHE A 348 11.66 8.17 -7.83
C PHE A 348 12.06 9.48 -7.16
N THR A 349 13.12 9.45 -6.37
CA THR A 349 13.49 10.55 -5.46
C THR A 349 14.48 11.55 -6.05
N GLU A 350 14.92 11.34 -7.28
CA GLU A 350 15.90 12.20 -7.96
C GLU A 350 15.24 13.31 -8.78
N GLY A 351 15.94 14.42 -8.92
CA GLY A 351 15.47 15.57 -9.68
C GLY A 351 14.21 16.19 -9.08
N ALA A 352 13.20 16.42 -9.92
CA ALA A 352 11.91 16.99 -9.46
C ALA A 352 11.05 16.02 -8.64
N GLY A 353 11.45 14.76 -8.56
CA GLY A 353 10.62 13.70 -7.98
C GLY A 353 9.49 13.25 -8.92
N LEU A 354 9.32 11.95 -9.02
CA LEU A 354 8.22 11.33 -9.76
C LEU A 354 7.58 10.27 -8.85
N THR A 355 6.27 10.29 -8.73
CA THR A 355 5.52 9.24 -8.04
C THR A 355 4.42 8.71 -8.94
N VAL A 356 4.33 7.40 -9.08
CA VAL A 356 3.25 6.70 -9.77
C VAL A 356 2.52 5.82 -8.77
N ILE A 357 1.21 6.01 -8.66
CA ILE A 357 0.34 5.22 -7.79
C ILE A 357 -0.71 4.57 -8.67
N ILE A 358 -0.88 3.26 -8.55
CA ILE A 358 -1.96 2.51 -9.22
C ILE A 358 -2.67 1.65 -8.19
N LEU A 359 -3.99 1.80 -8.15
CA LEU A 359 -4.89 1.02 -7.31
C LEU A 359 -5.85 0.25 -8.21
N SER A 360 -5.97 -1.05 -8.04
CA SER A 360 -6.84 -1.90 -8.85
C SER A 360 -7.66 -2.84 -7.99
N ASN A 361 -8.93 -3.00 -8.32
CA ASN A 361 -9.85 -3.96 -7.71
C ASN A 361 -10.05 -5.21 -8.56
N ARG A 362 -9.01 -5.61 -9.32
CA ARG A 362 -8.94 -6.84 -10.10
C ARG A 362 -7.53 -7.44 -10.08
N THR A 363 -7.45 -8.78 -10.16
CA THR A 363 -6.19 -9.49 -9.95
C THR A 363 -5.37 -9.74 -11.21
N ASP A 364 -5.94 -9.54 -12.39
CA ASP A 364 -5.30 -9.83 -13.69
C ASP A 364 -4.50 -8.65 -14.26
N LEU A 365 -4.47 -7.50 -13.58
CA LEU A 365 -3.58 -6.40 -13.91
C LEU A 365 -2.25 -6.53 -13.16
N GLU A 366 -1.18 -6.02 -13.77
CA GLU A 366 0.17 -5.96 -13.22
C GLU A 366 0.58 -4.49 -12.97
N PRO A 367 0.10 -3.85 -11.89
CA PRO A 367 0.29 -2.43 -11.65
C PRO A 367 1.76 -2.00 -11.63
N GLU A 368 2.67 -2.82 -11.12
CA GLU A 368 4.11 -2.51 -11.12
C GLU A 368 4.64 -2.32 -12.54
N LYS A 369 4.34 -3.24 -13.45
CA LYS A 369 4.77 -3.11 -14.86
C LYS A 369 4.18 -1.87 -15.53
N LEU A 370 2.90 -1.59 -15.27
CA LEU A 370 2.22 -0.40 -15.78
C LEU A 370 2.85 0.89 -15.22
N ALA A 371 3.13 0.92 -13.92
CA ALA A 371 3.75 2.08 -13.27
C ALA A 371 5.15 2.35 -13.79
N LEU A 372 5.98 1.33 -13.95
CA LEU A 372 7.33 1.46 -14.51
C LEU A 372 7.30 1.90 -15.98
N LYS A 373 6.34 1.39 -16.77
CA LYS A 373 6.14 1.84 -18.16
C LYS A 373 5.72 3.30 -18.20
N ALA A 374 4.76 3.72 -17.37
CA ALA A 374 4.35 5.12 -17.28
C ALA A 374 5.50 6.03 -16.81
N ALA A 375 6.29 5.59 -15.82
CA ALA A 375 7.45 6.32 -15.32
C ALA A 375 8.53 6.58 -16.40
N SER A 376 8.62 5.72 -17.41
CA SER A 376 9.60 5.89 -18.49
C SER A 376 9.37 7.13 -19.37
N TYR A 377 8.16 7.70 -19.35
CA TYR A 377 7.84 8.95 -20.07
C TYR A 377 8.26 10.21 -19.31
N TYR A 378 8.71 10.07 -18.07
CA TYR A 378 9.12 11.17 -17.20
C TYR A 378 10.63 11.10 -16.93
N PRO A 379 11.45 11.77 -17.76
CA PRO A 379 12.89 11.78 -17.53
C PRO A 379 13.23 12.52 -16.24
N PRO A 380 14.38 12.23 -15.61
CA PRO A 380 14.86 13.03 -14.50
C PRO A 380 15.02 14.49 -14.97
N LEU A 381 14.39 15.43 -14.27
CA LEU A 381 14.77 16.84 -14.46
C LEU A 381 16.18 17.02 -13.92
N LYS A 382 17.02 17.68 -14.72
CA LYS A 382 18.41 18.02 -14.36
C LYS A 382 18.45 19.02 -13.22
#